data_517e8bf6a245a49b99cd1dd1657d96d2
#
_entry.id   517e8bf6a245a49b99cd1dd1657d96d2
#
_cell.length_a   1.000
_cell.length_b   1.000
_cell.length_c   1.000
_cell.angle_alpha   90.00
_cell.angle_beta   90.00
_cell.angle_gamma   90.00
#
_symmetry.space_group_name_H-M   'P 1'
#
loop_
_entity.id
_entity.type
_entity.pdbx_description
1 polymer ?
#
loop_
_entity_poly.entity_id
_entity_poly.type
_entity_poly.pdbx_seq_one_letter_code
_entity_poly.pdbx_strand_id
1 'polypeptide(L)'
;MALAKRIIPCLDVDNGRVVKGVKFENIRDAGDPVEIARRYDEQGADEITFLDITASVDGRDTTLHTVERMASQVFIPLTVGGGVRTVQDIRNLLNAGADKVSINTAAVFNPEFVGEAAARFGSQCIVVAIDAKKVSGPGEAPRWEIFTHGGRKPTGLDAVVWAKKMEELGAGEILLTSMDQDGMKNGFDLGVTRAISDALGIPVIASGGVGNLEHLAAGVLEGHASAVLAASIFHFGEYTVPEAKAYMASRGIVMR
;
A
#
# COMPACT_ATOMS: atom_id res chain seq x y z
N MET A 1 -14.42 -4.95 21.02
CA MET A 1 -14.85 -5.33 19.66
C MET A 1 -13.62 -5.31 18.75
N ALA A 2 -13.38 -6.37 17.98
CA ALA A 2 -12.31 -6.35 17.00
C ALA A 2 -12.68 -5.37 15.87
N LEU A 3 -11.74 -4.53 15.44
CA LEU A 3 -11.92 -3.64 14.28
C LEU A 3 -12.04 -4.50 13.03
N ALA A 4 -13.02 -4.19 12.18
CA ALA A 4 -13.22 -4.86 10.89
C ALA A 4 -11.98 -4.68 10.00
N LYS A 5 -11.59 -5.76 9.34
CA LYS A 5 -10.45 -5.79 8.43
C LYS A 5 -10.85 -5.37 7.02
N ARG A 6 -9.89 -4.90 6.24
CA ARG A 6 -10.11 -4.32 4.91
C ARG A 6 -9.37 -5.10 3.83
N ILE A 7 -9.99 -5.21 2.66
CA ILE A 7 -9.34 -5.67 1.42
C ILE A 7 -9.17 -4.46 0.52
N ILE A 8 -7.92 -4.23 0.09
CA ILE A 8 -7.51 -3.06 -0.69
C ILE A 8 -6.89 -3.52 -2.01
N PRO A 9 -7.59 -3.47 -3.13
CA PRO A 9 -6.98 -3.63 -4.44
C PRO A 9 -5.97 -2.51 -4.70
N CYS A 10 -4.80 -2.87 -5.28
CA CYS A 10 -3.75 -1.92 -5.65
C CYS A 10 -3.64 -1.81 -7.17
N LEU A 11 -3.64 -0.59 -7.68
CA LEU A 11 -3.39 -0.26 -9.07
C LEU A 11 -1.99 0.36 -9.19
N ASP A 12 -1.03 -0.42 -9.69
CA ASP A 12 0.25 0.13 -10.12
C ASP A 12 0.03 0.77 -11.50
N VAL A 13 0.34 2.06 -11.63
CA VAL A 13 0.07 2.82 -12.86
C VAL A 13 1.36 3.32 -13.48
N ASP A 14 1.49 3.07 -14.78
CA ASP A 14 2.56 3.57 -15.64
C ASP A 14 1.94 4.33 -16.81
N ASN A 15 2.32 5.61 -16.98
CA ASN A 15 1.82 6.47 -18.06
C ASN A 15 0.28 6.44 -18.22
N GLY A 16 -0.45 6.48 -17.11
CA GLY A 16 -1.91 6.49 -17.09
C GLY A 16 -2.58 5.14 -17.37
N ARG A 17 -1.85 4.03 -17.41
CA ARG A 17 -2.35 2.66 -17.58
C ARG A 17 -2.05 1.82 -16.36
N VAL A 18 -3.01 1.00 -15.95
CA VAL A 18 -2.74 0.00 -14.90
C VAL A 18 -1.83 -1.07 -15.47
N VAL A 19 -0.77 -1.35 -14.73
CA VAL A 19 0.24 -2.33 -15.12
C VAL A 19 0.50 -3.31 -14.01
N LYS A 20 0.98 -4.50 -14.34
CA LYS A 20 1.51 -5.45 -13.38
C LYS A 20 2.75 -6.14 -13.93
N GLY A 21 3.81 -6.10 -13.14
CA GLY A 21 5.06 -6.79 -13.39
C GLY A 21 5.45 -7.69 -12.22
N VAL A 22 6.44 -8.55 -12.44
CA VAL A 22 7.13 -9.28 -11.39
C VAL A 22 8.42 -8.54 -11.10
N LYS A 23 8.60 -8.05 -9.86
CA LYS A 23 9.78 -7.24 -9.45
C LYS A 23 10.05 -6.05 -10.38
N PHE A 24 8.98 -5.39 -10.85
CA PHE A 24 9.03 -4.26 -11.81
C PHE A 24 9.61 -4.62 -13.19
N GLU A 25 9.69 -5.91 -13.52
CA GLU A 25 10.05 -6.41 -14.85
C GLU A 25 8.87 -7.10 -15.52
N ASN A 26 8.92 -7.25 -16.87
CA ASN A 26 7.85 -7.88 -17.67
C ASN A 26 6.47 -7.26 -17.45
N ILE A 27 6.41 -5.93 -17.48
CA ILE A 27 5.18 -5.16 -17.26
C ILE A 27 4.12 -5.54 -18.29
N ARG A 28 2.93 -5.94 -17.81
CA ARG A 28 1.74 -6.20 -18.62
C ARG A 28 0.70 -5.12 -18.34
N ASP A 29 0.12 -4.59 -19.40
CA ASP A 29 -1.02 -3.68 -19.33
C ASP A 29 -2.26 -4.44 -18.82
N ALA A 30 -2.92 -3.92 -17.79
CA ALA A 30 -4.14 -4.46 -17.21
C ALA A 30 -5.39 -3.61 -17.52
N GLY A 31 -5.25 -2.43 -18.09
CA GLY A 31 -6.37 -1.61 -18.57
C GLY A 31 -6.39 -0.15 -18.08
N ASP A 32 -7.55 0.49 -18.27
CA ASP A 32 -7.80 1.86 -17.78
C ASP A 32 -8.02 1.86 -16.27
N PRO A 33 -7.31 2.70 -15.51
CA PRO A 33 -7.40 2.73 -14.03
C PRO A 33 -8.81 3.10 -13.54
N VAL A 34 -9.55 3.92 -14.25
CA VAL A 34 -10.90 4.35 -13.85
C VAL A 34 -11.89 3.18 -13.97
N GLU A 35 -11.84 2.44 -15.06
CA GLU A 35 -12.70 1.27 -15.28
C GLU A 35 -12.41 0.16 -14.27
N ILE A 36 -11.12 -0.08 -13.98
CA ILE A 36 -10.69 -1.09 -13.01
C ILE A 36 -11.13 -0.69 -11.60
N ALA A 37 -10.92 0.58 -11.21
CA ALA A 37 -11.30 1.08 -9.90
C ALA A 37 -12.82 0.99 -9.67
N ARG A 38 -13.63 1.39 -10.68
CA ARG A 38 -15.09 1.26 -10.62
C ARG A 38 -15.51 -0.20 -10.43
N ARG A 39 -14.90 -1.12 -11.15
CA ARG A 39 -15.18 -2.55 -10.99
C ARG A 39 -14.90 -3.05 -9.57
N TYR A 40 -13.84 -2.57 -8.92
CA TYR A 40 -13.54 -2.94 -7.54
C TYR A 40 -14.49 -2.31 -6.54
N ASP A 41 -14.93 -1.08 -6.76
CA ASP A 41 -15.97 -0.44 -5.96
C ASP A 41 -17.29 -1.23 -6.06
N GLU A 42 -17.73 -1.57 -7.28
CA GLU A 42 -18.90 -2.40 -7.54
C GLU A 42 -18.81 -3.80 -6.90
N GLN A 43 -17.60 -4.36 -6.76
CA GLN A 43 -17.35 -5.62 -6.07
C GLN A 43 -17.30 -5.49 -4.54
N GLY A 44 -17.40 -4.29 -4.01
CA GLY A 44 -17.37 -4.02 -2.57
C GLY A 44 -15.98 -4.07 -1.95
N ALA A 45 -14.95 -3.65 -2.66
CA ALA A 45 -13.66 -3.35 -2.06
C ALA A 45 -13.81 -2.29 -0.97
N ASP A 46 -12.97 -2.34 0.06
CA ASP A 46 -13.07 -1.42 1.20
C ASP A 46 -12.38 -0.09 0.94
N GLU A 47 -11.33 -0.11 0.15
CA GLU A 47 -10.52 1.03 -0.29
C GLU A 47 -9.83 0.64 -1.61
N ILE A 48 -9.26 1.63 -2.30
CA ILE A 48 -8.39 1.43 -3.47
C ILE A 48 -7.07 2.17 -3.23
N THR A 49 -5.96 1.55 -3.60
CA THR A 49 -4.66 2.20 -3.65
C THR A 49 -4.23 2.37 -5.11
N PHE A 50 -3.87 3.58 -5.48
CA PHE A 50 -3.31 3.96 -6.77
C PHE A 50 -1.84 4.37 -6.56
N LEU A 51 -0.91 3.68 -7.19
CA LEU A 51 0.52 3.97 -7.12
C LEU A 51 1.05 4.31 -8.50
N ASP A 52 1.41 5.58 -8.71
CA ASP A 52 2.14 5.99 -9.91
C ASP A 52 3.60 5.55 -9.78
N ILE A 53 3.99 4.52 -10.52
CA ILE A 53 5.33 3.94 -10.47
C ILE A 53 6.34 4.67 -11.35
N THR A 54 5.89 5.61 -12.19
CA THR A 54 6.72 6.40 -13.11
C THR A 54 6.77 7.87 -12.78
N ALA A 55 6.18 8.29 -11.66
CA ALA A 55 6.03 9.70 -11.27
C ALA A 55 7.33 10.50 -11.43
N SER A 56 7.56 10.97 -12.64
CA SER A 56 8.51 12.02 -12.99
C SER A 56 7.85 13.40 -12.83
N VAL A 57 8.64 14.46 -12.90
CA VAL A 57 8.10 15.82 -12.82
C VAL A 57 7.09 16.08 -13.94
N ASP A 58 7.32 15.50 -15.13
CA ASP A 58 6.50 15.70 -16.33
C ASP A 58 5.20 14.86 -16.36
N GLY A 59 5.10 13.82 -15.52
CA GLY A 59 3.91 12.94 -15.47
C GLY A 59 2.84 13.38 -14.45
N ARG A 60 3.05 14.42 -13.66
CA ARG A 60 2.15 14.82 -12.56
C ARG A 60 0.77 15.26 -13.01
N ASP A 61 0.68 16.01 -14.11
CA ASP A 61 -0.61 16.48 -14.62
C ASP A 61 -1.48 15.31 -15.09
N THR A 62 -0.85 14.29 -15.69
CA THR A 62 -1.54 13.05 -16.08
C THR A 62 -2.05 12.29 -14.87
N THR A 63 -1.26 12.20 -13.79
CA THR A 63 -1.65 11.55 -12.54
C THR A 63 -2.82 12.28 -11.88
N LEU A 64 -2.76 13.61 -11.74
CA LEU A 64 -3.84 14.41 -11.17
C LEU A 64 -5.15 14.23 -11.95
N HIS A 65 -5.09 14.33 -13.27
CA HIS A 65 -6.27 14.12 -14.12
C HIS A 65 -6.84 12.70 -13.99
N THR A 66 -6.00 11.68 -13.88
CA THR A 66 -6.47 10.31 -13.65
C THR A 66 -7.13 10.17 -12.29
N VAL A 67 -6.57 10.77 -11.25
CA VAL A 67 -7.16 10.78 -9.89
C VAL A 67 -8.52 11.48 -9.88
N GLU A 68 -8.67 12.64 -10.53
CA GLU A 68 -9.94 13.35 -10.66
C GLU A 68 -11.01 12.47 -11.35
N ARG A 69 -10.64 11.81 -12.44
CA ARG A 69 -11.54 10.88 -13.14
C ARG A 69 -11.93 9.69 -12.27
N MET A 70 -11.00 9.11 -11.53
CA MET A 70 -11.30 8.01 -10.59
C MET A 70 -12.22 8.48 -9.47
N ALA A 71 -11.90 9.58 -8.81
CA ALA A 71 -12.67 10.13 -7.70
C ALA A 71 -14.12 10.49 -8.09
N SER A 72 -14.36 10.80 -9.38
CA SER A 72 -15.71 11.03 -9.90
C SER A 72 -16.55 9.76 -10.12
N GLN A 73 -15.94 8.59 -10.12
CA GLN A 73 -16.56 7.30 -10.43
C GLN A 73 -16.52 6.28 -9.29
N VAL A 74 -15.70 6.53 -8.26
CA VAL A 74 -15.42 5.61 -7.16
C VAL A 74 -15.83 6.27 -5.85
N PHE A 75 -16.55 5.56 -4.98
CA PHE A 75 -17.14 6.10 -3.75
C PHE A 75 -16.57 5.44 -2.48
N ILE A 76 -15.55 4.61 -2.62
CA ILE A 76 -14.75 4.08 -1.51
C ILE A 76 -13.44 4.88 -1.38
N PRO A 77 -12.79 4.91 -0.21
CA PRO A 77 -11.57 5.68 -0.01
C PRO A 77 -10.49 5.37 -1.04
N LEU A 78 -9.89 6.42 -1.59
CA LEU A 78 -8.81 6.37 -2.57
C LEU A 78 -7.51 6.85 -1.94
N THR A 79 -6.52 5.95 -1.84
CA THR A 79 -5.15 6.29 -1.47
C THR A 79 -4.31 6.47 -2.72
N VAL A 80 -3.63 7.61 -2.84
CA VAL A 80 -2.77 7.91 -4.00
C VAL A 80 -1.32 8.04 -3.56
N GLY A 81 -0.42 7.36 -4.24
CA GLY A 81 1.02 7.44 -4.02
C GLY A 81 1.82 7.51 -5.31
N GLY A 82 3.12 7.74 -5.17
CA GLY A 82 4.05 7.93 -6.27
C GLY A 82 4.48 9.39 -6.42
N GLY A 83 5.77 9.64 -6.39
CA GLY A 83 6.36 10.96 -6.64
C GLY A 83 6.01 12.10 -5.67
N VAL A 84 5.37 11.83 -4.54
CA VAL A 84 4.99 12.84 -3.54
C VAL A 84 6.23 13.32 -2.80
N ARG A 85 6.53 14.64 -2.88
CA ARG A 85 7.77 15.24 -2.34
C ARG A 85 7.53 16.49 -1.51
N THR A 86 6.40 17.15 -1.70
CA THR A 86 6.08 18.44 -1.07
C THR A 86 4.67 18.46 -0.49
N VAL A 87 4.44 19.35 0.46
CA VAL A 87 3.10 19.63 0.99
C VAL A 87 2.12 20.08 -0.10
N GLN A 88 2.64 20.75 -1.14
CA GLN A 88 1.81 21.17 -2.28
C GLN A 88 1.39 19.96 -3.13
N ASP A 89 2.24 18.94 -3.29
CA ASP A 89 1.85 17.69 -3.97
C ASP A 89 0.70 17.00 -3.23
N ILE A 90 0.78 16.92 -1.90
CA ILE A 90 -0.29 16.35 -1.07
C ILE A 90 -1.59 17.14 -1.28
N ARG A 91 -1.52 18.47 -1.19
CA ARG A 91 -2.69 19.34 -1.41
C ARG A 91 -3.33 19.11 -2.78
N ASN A 92 -2.51 19.02 -3.83
CA ASN A 92 -2.98 18.81 -5.19
C ASN A 92 -3.71 17.47 -5.33
N LEU A 93 -3.16 16.39 -4.76
CA LEU A 93 -3.79 15.07 -4.78
C LEU A 93 -5.09 15.01 -3.99
N LEU A 94 -5.14 15.63 -2.79
CA LEU A 94 -6.37 15.72 -2.00
C LEU A 94 -7.44 16.56 -2.72
N ASN A 95 -7.06 17.67 -3.36
CA ASN A 95 -7.97 18.48 -4.16
C ASN A 95 -8.49 17.75 -5.41
N ALA A 96 -7.68 16.85 -5.99
CA ALA A 96 -8.08 15.99 -7.10
C ALA A 96 -9.04 14.86 -6.68
N GLY A 97 -9.27 14.68 -5.36
CA GLY A 97 -10.23 13.73 -4.81
C GLY A 97 -9.62 12.51 -4.14
N ALA A 98 -8.31 12.47 -3.92
CA ALA A 98 -7.71 11.46 -3.04
C ALA A 98 -8.17 11.67 -1.59
N ASP A 99 -8.48 10.58 -0.88
CA ASP A 99 -8.78 10.61 0.57
C ASP A 99 -7.50 10.50 1.40
N LYS A 100 -6.52 9.80 0.89
CA LYS A 100 -5.22 9.57 1.54
C LYS A 100 -4.09 9.73 0.52
N VAL A 101 -2.93 10.16 1.01
CA VAL A 101 -1.71 10.28 0.21
C VAL A 101 -0.60 9.42 0.81
N SER A 102 0.03 8.61 -0.04
CA SER A 102 1.11 7.71 0.36
C SER A 102 2.48 8.34 0.08
N ILE A 103 3.30 8.42 1.12
CA ILE A 103 4.65 8.99 1.11
C ILE A 103 5.67 7.88 1.37
N ASN A 104 6.70 7.75 0.53
CA ASN A 104 7.78 6.77 0.71
C ASN A 104 9.15 7.48 0.77
N THR A 105 9.85 7.56 -0.33
CA THR A 105 11.24 8.06 -0.44
C THR A 105 11.42 9.46 0.17
N ALA A 106 10.44 10.35 0.02
CA ALA A 106 10.50 11.70 0.58
C ALA A 106 10.58 11.71 2.12
N ALA A 107 9.86 10.79 2.77
CA ALA A 107 9.92 10.62 4.22
C ALA A 107 11.32 10.18 4.70
N VAL A 108 12.01 9.33 3.93
CA VAL A 108 13.36 8.87 4.29
C VAL A 108 14.37 10.02 4.23
N PHE A 109 14.28 10.87 3.23
CA PHE A 109 15.19 12.03 3.10
C PHE A 109 14.85 13.19 4.03
N ASN A 110 13.58 13.36 4.35
CA ASN A 110 13.09 14.39 5.27
C ASN A 110 11.95 13.84 6.13
N PRO A 111 12.25 13.18 7.24
CA PRO A 111 11.21 12.60 8.12
C PRO A 111 10.22 13.64 8.64
N GLU A 112 10.67 14.86 8.93
CA GLU A 112 9.82 15.95 9.43
C GLU A 112 8.71 16.35 8.45
N PHE A 113 8.88 16.03 7.17
CA PHE A 113 7.84 16.20 6.15
C PHE A 113 6.55 15.45 6.49
N VAL A 114 6.66 14.27 7.12
CA VAL A 114 5.48 13.51 7.58
C VAL A 114 4.74 14.27 8.68
N GLY A 115 5.48 14.85 9.63
CA GLY A 115 4.91 15.66 10.70
C GLY A 115 4.24 16.94 10.18
N GLU A 116 4.88 17.64 9.26
CA GLU A 116 4.29 18.83 8.61
C GLU A 116 3.00 18.47 7.86
N ALA A 117 3.01 17.36 7.11
CA ALA A 117 1.85 16.88 6.37
C ALA A 117 0.70 16.49 7.30
N ALA A 118 0.99 15.73 8.37
CA ALA A 118 0.01 15.31 9.35
C ALA A 118 -0.61 16.50 10.12
N ALA A 119 0.20 17.48 10.50
CA ALA A 119 -0.28 18.70 11.15
C ALA A 119 -1.19 19.54 10.24
N ARG A 120 -0.95 19.52 8.93
CA ARG A 120 -1.67 20.35 7.98
C ARG A 120 -2.93 19.71 7.42
N PHE A 121 -2.94 18.41 7.20
CA PHE A 121 -4.04 17.68 6.54
C PHE A 121 -4.75 16.68 7.47
N GLY A 122 -4.18 16.40 8.63
CA GLY A 122 -4.63 15.37 9.55
C GLY A 122 -3.92 14.02 9.30
N SER A 123 -3.61 13.30 10.37
CA SER A 123 -2.95 12.00 10.31
C SER A 123 -3.70 11.00 9.43
N GLN A 124 -5.03 11.04 9.45
CA GLN A 124 -5.89 10.14 8.67
C GLN A 124 -5.68 10.23 7.15
N CYS A 125 -5.11 11.34 6.65
CA CYS A 125 -4.79 11.52 5.24
C CYS A 125 -3.38 11.05 4.88
N ILE A 126 -2.52 10.70 5.85
CA ILE A 126 -1.12 10.41 5.62
C ILE A 126 -0.83 8.93 5.81
N VAL A 127 -0.47 8.26 4.74
CA VAL A 127 0.02 6.89 4.71
C VAL A 127 1.53 6.93 4.46
N VAL A 128 2.32 6.24 5.28
CA VAL A 128 3.75 6.06 4.99
C VAL A 128 3.97 4.68 4.40
N ALA A 129 4.47 4.63 3.16
CA ALA A 129 4.85 3.39 2.51
C ALA A 129 6.27 2.99 2.90
N ILE A 130 6.45 1.72 3.22
CA ILE A 130 7.73 1.11 3.62
C ILE A 130 7.99 -0.10 2.74
N ASP A 131 9.08 -0.04 1.96
CA ASP A 131 9.59 -1.18 1.22
C ASP A 131 10.65 -1.86 2.09
N ALA A 132 10.31 -2.99 2.68
CA ALA A 132 11.16 -3.71 3.62
C ALA A 132 11.80 -4.96 2.98
N LYS A 133 13.08 -5.18 3.26
CA LYS A 133 13.82 -6.37 2.84
C LYS A 133 14.53 -7.00 4.03
N LYS A 134 14.45 -8.33 4.14
CA LYS A 134 15.17 -9.07 5.18
C LYS A 134 16.68 -9.02 4.92
N VAL A 135 17.44 -8.62 5.94
CA VAL A 135 18.89 -8.47 5.86
C VAL A 135 19.66 -9.32 6.88
N SER A 136 18.96 -10.00 7.79
CA SER A 136 19.55 -10.98 8.71
C SER A 136 19.85 -12.29 8.01
N GLY A 137 21.00 -12.90 8.37
CA GLY A 137 21.43 -14.20 7.89
C GLY A 137 20.71 -15.38 8.57
N PRO A 138 20.95 -16.61 8.10
CA PRO A 138 20.46 -17.81 8.76
C PRO A 138 20.96 -17.92 10.20
N GLY A 139 20.03 -18.14 11.15
CA GLY A 139 20.35 -18.28 12.58
C GLY A 139 20.49 -16.94 13.35
N GLU A 140 20.41 -15.80 12.67
CA GLU A 140 20.38 -14.49 13.31
C GLU A 140 18.95 -14.09 13.69
N ALA A 141 18.81 -13.18 14.66
CA ALA A 141 17.53 -12.57 14.95
C ALA A 141 16.99 -11.86 13.70
N PRO A 142 15.71 -12.04 13.35
CA PRO A 142 15.14 -11.42 12.15
C PRO A 142 15.30 -9.89 12.18
N ARG A 143 15.83 -9.34 11.08
CA ARG A 143 16.01 -7.90 10.88
C ARG A 143 15.68 -7.54 9.44
N TRP A 144 14.95 -6.43 9.28
CA TRP A 144 14.56 -5.90 7.98
C TRP A 144 15.05 -4.47 7.85
N GLU A 145 15.52 -4.13 6.67
CA GLU A 145 15.98 -2.81 6.29
C GLU A 145 15.00 -2.18 5.31
N ILE A 146 14.79 -0.86 5.41
CA ILE A 146 13.98 -0.14 4.44
C ILE A 146 14.80 0.25 3.21
N PHE A 147 14.13 0.25 2.07
CA PHE A 147 14.69 0.62 0.78
C PHE A 147 13.91 1.80 0.19
N THR A 148 14.55 2.54 -0.70
CA THR A 148 13.97 3.68 -1.42
C THR A 148 14.06 3.48 -2.93
N HIS A 149 13.46 4.39 -3.70
CA HIS A 149 13.48 4.39 -5.16
C HIS A 149 12.95 3.09 -5.76
N GLY A 150 11.78 2.62 -5.28
CA GLY A 150 11.19 1.37 -5.74
C GLY A 150 12.07 0.15 -5.41
N GLY A 151 12.62 0.10 -4.21
CA GLY A 151 13.41 -1.03 -3.74
C GLY A 151 14.86 -1.07 -4.24
N ARG A 152 15.37 -0.03 -4.89
CA ARG A 152 16.69 -0.04 -5.53
C ARG A 152 17.84 0.40 -4.62
N LYS A 153 17.57 1.20 -3.60
CA LYS A 153 18.60 1.79 -2.74
C LYS A 153 18.39 1.42 -1.28
N PRO A 154 19.32 0.66 -0.66
CA PRO A 154 19.32 0.41 0.78
C PRO A 154 19.55 1.71 1.54
N THR A 155 18.99 1.81 2.74
CA THR A 155 19.09 3.02 3.58
C THR A 155 19.89 2.81 4.86
N GLY A 156 20.12 1.56 5.26
CA GLY A 156 20.68 1.20 6.56
C GLY A 156 19.72 1.32 7.72
N LEU A 157 18.47 1.75 7.49
CA LEU A 157 17.46 1.96 8.53
C LEU A 157 16.68 0.68 8.81
N ASP A 158 16.54 0.34 10.09
CA ASP A 158 15.71 -0.78 10.52
C ASP A 158 14.21 -0.47 10.31
N ALA A 159 13.48 -1.41 9.69
CA ALA A 159 12.09 -1.19 9.30
C ALA A 159 11.15 -1.00 10.49
N VAL A 160 11.37 -1.70 11.62
CA VAL A 160 10.52 -1.58 12.81
C VAL A 160 10.77 -0.25 13.52
N VAL A 161 12.04 0.14 13.66
CA VAL A 161 12.42 1.43 14.25
C VAL A 161 11.90 2.58 13.42
N TRP A 162 12.01 2.46 12.10
CA TRP A 162 11.51 3.45 11.17
C TRP A 162 9.99 3.60 11.22
N ALA A 163 9.25 2.50 11.26
CA ALA A 163 7.79 2.53 11.35
C ALA A 163 7.31 3.24 12.61
N LYS A 164 7.95 3.00 13.77
CA LYS A 164 7.68 3.72 15.03
C LYS A 164 7.93 5.21 14.88
N LYS A 165 9.05 5.60 14.29
CA LYS A 165 9.35 7.01 14.03
C LYS A 165 8.30 7.68 13.16
N MET A 166 7.76 6.98 12.15
CA MET A 166 6.69 7.52 11.31
C MET A 166 5.38 7.72 12.06
N GLU A 167 5.02 6.78 12.95
CA GLU A 167 3.88 6.95 13.84
C GLU A 167 4.06 8.15 14.79
N GLU A 168 5.23 8.29 15.42
CA GLU A 168 5.56 9.42 16.28
C GLU A 168 5.47 10.76 15.58
N LEU A 169 5.81 10.82 14.29
CA LEU A 169 5.69 12.01 13.45
C LEU A 169 4.26 12.24 12.93
N GLY A 170 3.32 11.35 13.21
CA GLY A 170 1.91 11.55 12.92
C GLY A 170 1.40 10.86 11.66
N ALA A 171 2.10 9.86 11.13
CA ALA A 171 1.53 8.97 10.11
C ALA A 171 0.23 8.33 10.65
N GLY A 172 -0.81 8.29 9.85
CA GLY A 172 -2.08 7.67 10.23
C GLY A 172 -2.16 6.19 9.90
N GLU A 173 -1.31 5.70 8.98
CA GLU A 173 -1.29 4.32 8.52
C GLU A 173 0.06 3.96 7.88
N ILE A 174 0.46 2.71 7.99
CA ILE A 174 1.65 2.17 7.33
C ILE A 174 1.23 1.23 6.19
N LEU A 175 1.72 1.47 4.98
CA LEU A 175 1.65 0.54 3.85
C LEU A 175 2.98 -0.21 3.76
N LEU A 176 3.00 -1.45 4.24
CA LEU A 176 4.20 -2.28 4.34
C LEU A 176 4.30 -3.26 3.18
N THR A 177 5.28 -3.09 2.31
CA THR A 177 5.58 -4.02 1.21
C THR A 177 6.84 -4.81 1.51
N SER A 178 6.74 -6.14 1.53
CA SER A 178 7.91 -7.01 1.56
C SER A 178 8.49 -7.15 0.15
N MET A 179 9.71 -6.68 -0.03
CA MET A 179 10.44 -6.82 -1.29
C MET A 179 10.83 -8.28 -1.60
N ASP A 180 10.99 -9.09 -0.56
CA ASP A 180 11.34 -10.52 -0.71
C ASP A 180 10.17 -11.33 -1.26
N GLN A 181 8.93 -10.90 -0.96
CA GLN A 181 7.70 -11.60 -1.35
C GLN A 181 7.00 -10.97 -2.56
N ASP A 182 7.26 -9.68 -2.86
CA ASP A 182 6.54 -9.01 -3.95
C ASP A 182 6.72 -9.71 -5.30
N GLY A 183 5.59 -10.03 -5.94
CA GLY A 183 5.52 -10.77 -7.20
C GLY A 183 5.75 -12.28 -7.10
N MET A 184 6.10 -12.83 -5.92
CA MET A 184 6.44 -14.26 -5.76
C MET A 184 5.22 -15.17 -5.59
N LYS A 185 4.05 -14.63 -5.24
CA LYS A 185 2.80 -15.39 -4.97
C LYS A 185 2.93 -16.44 -3.84
N ASN A 186 3.90 -16.29 -2.93
CA ASN A 186 4.18 -17.22 -1.83
C ASN A 186 3.59 -16.78 -0.48
N GLY A 187 2.80 -15.74 -0.46
CA GLY A 187 2.23 -15.12 0.73
C GLY A 187 3.02 -13.90 1.21
N PHE A 188 2.44 -13.17 2.16
CA PHE A 188 3.10 -12.04 2.81
C PHE A 188 4.34 -12.50 3.61
N ASP A 189 5.31 -11.60 3.81
CA ASP A 189 6.30 -11.78 4.87
C ASP A 189 5.63 -11.55 6.23
N LEU A 190 5.15 -12.64 6.81
CA LEU A 190 4.44 -12.61 8.09
C LEU A 190 5.33 -12.14 9.23
N GLY A 191 6.66 -12.37 9.12
CA GLY A 191 7.62 -11.96 10.12
C GLY A 191 7.70 -10.45 10.27
N VAL A 192 7.97 -9.72 9.19
CA VAL A 192 8.03 -8.25 9.22
C VAL A 192 6.65 -7.63 9.46
N THR A 193 5.61 -8.21 8.86
CA THR A 193 4.23 -7.73 9.03
C THR A 193 3.83 -7.75 10.49
N ARG A 194 4.05 -8.88 11.17
CA ARG A 194 3.77 -9.02 12.59
C ARG A 194 4.64 -8.11 13.47
N ALA A 195 5.96 -8.07 13.19
CA ALA A 195 6.88 -7.24 13.98
C ALA A 195 6.49 -5.76 13.97
N ILE A 196 6.04 -5.24 12.81
CA ILE A 196 5.59 -3.85 12.69
C ILE A 196 4.18 -3.69 13.26
N SER A 197 3.24 -4.60 12.95
CA SER A 197 1.86 -4.50 13.44
C SER A 197 1.77 -4.54 14.98
N ASP A 198 2.59 -5.37 15.63
CA ASP A 198 2.61 -5.48 17.10
C ASP A 198 3.34 -4.30 17.76
N ALA A 199 4.17 -3.57 17.01
CA ALA A 199 4.97 -2.46 17.52
C ALA A 199 4.26 -1.10 17.44
N LEU A 200 3.17 -0.99 16.67
CA LEU A 200 2.46 0.26 16.35
C LEU A 200 1.04 0.27 16.93
N GLY A 201 0.54 1.47 17.25
CA GLY A 201 -0.87 1.73 17.56
C GLY A 201 -1.72 2.11 16.34
N ILE A 202 -1.10 2.43 15.22
CA ILE A 202 -1.78 2.77 13.95
C ILE A 202 -1.95 1.55 13.04
N PRO A 203 -2.92 1.56 12.11
CA PRO A 203 -3.14 0.47 11.19
C PRO A 203 -1.94 0.16 10.30
N VAL A 204 -1.71 -1.13 10.03
CA VAL A 204 -0.71 -1.61 9.08
C VAL A 204 -1.43 -2.37 7.96
N ILE A 205 -1.12 -2.01 6.71
CA ILE A 205 -1.57 -2.66 5.49
C ILE A 205 -0.46 -3.61 5.04
N ALA A 206 -0.73 -4.91 4.99
CA ALA A 206 0.20 -5.89 4.46
C ALA A 206 0.17 -5.90 2.92
N SER A 207 1.34 -5.84 2.30
CA SER A 207 1.52 -5.81 0.84
C SER A 207 2.69 -6.69 0.39
N GLY A 208 2.57 -7.24 -0.82
CA GLY A 208 3.60 -8.06 -1.48
C GLY A 208 3.46 -9.57 -1.22
N GLY A 209 3.32 -10.35 -2.28
CA GLY A 209 3.38 -11.81 -2.24
C GLY A 209 2.06 -12.57 -2.28
N VAL A 210 0.92 -11.91 -2.34
CA VAL A 210 -0.38 -12.60 -2.38
C VAL A 210 -0.55 -13.42 -3.65
N GLY A 211 -0.84 -14.70 -3.49
CA GLY A 211 -1.09 -15.64 -4.59
C GLY A 211 -2.42 -16.39 -4.48
N ASN A 212 -3.06 -16.39 -3.30
CA ASN A 212 -4.33 -17.05 -3.07
C ASN A 212 -5.06 -16.45 -1.84
N LEU A 213 -6.28 -16.93 -1.57
CA LEU A 213 -7.12 -16.41 -0.48
C LEU A 213 -6.56 -16.73 0.93
N GLU A 214 -5.87 -17.86 1.09
CA GLU A 214 -5.24 -18.24 2.36
C GLU A 214 -4.19 -17.21 2.77
N HIS A 215 -3.43 -16.68 1.81
CA HIS A 215 -2.42 -15.65 2.07
C HIS A 215 -3.05 -14.37 2.63
N LEU A 216 -4.25 -13.98 2.16
CA LEU A 216 -4.97 -12.84 2.72
C LEU A 216 -5.34 -13.07 4.20
N ALA A 217 -5.88 -14.25 4.51
CA ALA A 217 -6.23 -14.62 5.87
C ALA A 217 -4.99 -14.68 6.79
N ALA A 218 -3.88 -15.27 6.32
CA ALA A 218 -2.63 -15.34 7.08
C ALA A 218 -2.06 -13.95 7.40
N GLY A 219 -2.15 -12.99 6.48
CA GLY A 219 -1.72 -11.60 6.72
C GLY A 219 -2.42 -10.96 7.91
N VAL A 220 -3.69 -11.30 8.13
CA VAL A 220 -4.48 -10.80 9.28
C VAL A 220 -4.27 -11.65 10.53
N LEU A 221 -4.39 -12.98 10.42
CA LEU A 221 -4.39 -13.88 11.58
C LEU A 221 -2.99 -14.07 12.19
N GLU A 222 -1.97 -14.13 11.34
CA GLU A 222 -0.60 -14.38 11.73
C GLU A 222 0.27 -13.12 11.66
N GLY A 223 0.06 -12.29 10.62
CA GLY A 223 0.75 -11.02 10.45
C GLY A 223 0.17 -9.88 11.28
N HIS A 224 -1.01 -10.04 11.88
CA HIS A 224 -1.74 -9.04 12.67
C HIS A 224 -2.08 -7.75 11.90
N ALA A 225 -2.05 -7.80 10.56
CA ALA A 225 -2.37 -6.64 9.73
C ALA A 225 -3.81 -6.15 9.96
N SER A 226 -4.03 -4.85 9.81
CA SER A 226 -5.35 -4.22 9.84
C SER A 226 -6.05 -4.24 8.49
N ALA A 227 -5.26 -4.35 7.42
CA ALA A 227 -5.72 -4.49 6.05
C ALA A 227 -4.75 -5.32 5.22
N VAL A 228 -5.24 -5.89 4.13
CA VAL A 228 -4.46 -6.64 3.16
C VAL A 228 -4.61 -6.02 1.78
N LEU A 229 -3.47 -5.79 1.12
CA LEU A 229 -3.40 -5.21 -0.21
C LEU A 229 -2.97 -6.27 -1.22
N ALA A 230 -3.69 -6.36 -2.33
CA ALA A 230 -3.38 -7.29 -3.41
C ALA A 230 -3.67 -6.67 -4.79
N ALA A 231 -2.94 -7.10 -5.80
CA ALA A 231 -3.07 -6.63 -7.16
C ALA A 231 -3.38 -7.79 -8.14
N SER A 232 -2.39 -8.64 -8.43
CA SER A 232 -2.46 -9.62 -9.51
C SER A 232 -3.63 -10.60 -9.42
N ILE A 233 -3.95 -11.10 -8.23
CA ILE A 233 -5.06 -12.06 -8.04
C ILE A 233 -6.41 -11.46 -8.42
N PHE A 234 -6.58 -10.14 -8.28
CA PHE A 234 -7.80 -9.43 -8.65
C PHE A 234 -7.76 -8.94 -10.10
N HIS A 235 -6.60 -8.39 -10.57
CA HIS A 235 -6.49 -7.87 -11.94
C HIS A 235 -6.71 -8.94 -13.00
N PHE A 236 -6.17 -10.14 -12.76
CA PHE A 236 -6.27 -11.25 -13.71
C PHE A 236 -7.50 -12.14 -13.48
N GLY A 237 -8.40 -11.77 -12.54
CA GLY A 237 -9.64 -12.49 -12.29
C GLY A 237 -9.42 -13.88 -11.70
N GLU A 238 -8.28 -14.13 -11.04
CA GLU A 238 -8.04 -15.37 -10.31
C GLU A 238 -9.04 -15.51 -9.15
N TYR A 239 -9.36 -14.38 -8.51
CA TYR A 239 -10.37 -14.23 -7.48
C TYR A 239 -11.07 -12.88 -7.59
N THR A 240 -12.30 -12.81 -7.07
CA THR A 240 -13.06 -11.56 -6.89
C THR A 240 -12.94 -11.05 -5.46
N VAL A 241 -13.22 -9.76 -5.24
CA VAL A 241 -13.26 -9.19 -3.88
C VAL A 241 -14.31 -9.86 -3.00
N PRO A 242 -15.55 -10.14 -3.47
CA PRO A 242 -16.55 -10.88 -2.70
C PRO A 242 -16.08 -12.27 -2.27
N GLU A 243 -15.42 -13.04 -3.14
CA GLU A 243 -14.87 -14.35 -2.78
C GLU A 243 -13.80 -14.22 -1.70
N ALA A 244 -12.92 -13.22 -1.81
CA ALA A 244 -11.89 -12.96 -0.81
C ALA A 244 -12.51 -12.59 0.55
N LYS A 245 -13.50 -11.71 0.60
CA LYS A 245 -14.23 -11.36 1.83
C LYS A 245 -14.95 -12.57 2.45
N ALA A 246 -15.64 -13.35 1.62
CA ALA A 246 -16.33 -14.57 2.09
C ALA A 246 -15.35 -15.59 2.68
N TYR A 247 -14.20 -15.79 2.02
CA TYR A 247 -13.16 -16.67 2.52
C TYR A 247 -12.60 -16.19 3.86
N MET A 248 -12.20 -14.92 3.97
CA MET A 248 -11.68 -14.35 5.21
C MET A 248 -12.71 -14.41 6.35
N ALA A 249 -13.97 -14.15 6.06
CA ALA A 249 -15.06 -14.30 7.02
C ALA A 249 -15.22 -15.74 7.50
N SER A 250 -15.09 -16.74 6.61
CA SER A 250 -15.12 -18.16 6.96
C SER A 250 -13.98 -18.59 7.90
N ARG A 251 -12.88 -17.82 7.92
CA ARG A 251 -11.74 -17.99 8.83
C ARG A 251 -11.91 -17.22 10.15
N GLY A 252 -13.10 -16.67 10.42
CA GLY A 252 -13.40 -15.93 11.65
C GLY A 252 -12.92 -14.48 11.67
N ILE A 253 -12.51 -13.93 10.52
CA ILE A 253 -12.09 -12.54 10.41
C ILE A 253 -13.32 -11.66 10.20
N VAL A 254 -13.47 -10.61 11.02
CA VAL A 254 -14.54 -9.63 10.84
C VAL A 254 -14.14 -8.70 9.68
N MET A 255 -14.90 -8.75 8.60
CA MET A 255 -14.67 -7.92 7.40
C MET A 255 -15.55 -6.67 7.44
N ARG A 256 -15.04 -5.60 6.82
CA ARG A 256 -15.79 -4.36 6.61
C ARG A 256 -16.83 -4.52 5.51
#